data_1be825054f20578ab6af604ecdbd378d
#
_entry.id   1be825054f20578ab6af604ecdbd378d
#
_cell.length_a   1.000
_cell.length_b   1.000
_cell.length_c   1.000
_cell.angle_alpha   90.00
_cell.angle_beta   90.00
_cell.angle_gamma   90.00
#
_symmetry.space_group_name_H-M   'P 1'
#
loop_
_entity.id
_entity.type
_entity.pdbx_description
1 polymer ?
#
loop_
_entity_poly.entity_id
_entity_poly.type
_entity_poly.pdbx_seq_one_letter_code
_entity_poly.pdbx_strand_id
1 'polypeptide(L)'
;GRMLADHLNVTVLVARPRNITPPRVTDFPVVKGKVRLAKGHLGAFEVTVDDYAAPVPSSRGALVFGPPRDGAVSRCDIVLDLSGDAPLFPAHDLRDGYLRADPGNPAALLRAVLKARDLVGTFDKPLYVSFNDDLCAHSRSKIVGCRRCLDLCPTGAIAPAGDHVEIDAGVCAGCGQCAAACPSGAAGYALPPADALMRRLRTLLTTYRKAGGKRPVVLLHDEGHGAELIDALARH
;
A
#
# COMPACT_ATOMS: atom_id res chain seq x y z
N GLY A 1 7.82 3.30 -20.63
CA GLY A 1 6.54 3.23 -21.37
C GLY A 1 6.53 2.08 -22.36
N ARG A 2 7.44 2.08 -23.35
CA ARG A 2 7.44 1.10 -24.45
C ARG A 2 7.40 -0.37 -24.02
N MET A 3 8.14 -0.74 -22.98
CA MET A 3 8.15 -2.13 -22.47
C MET A 3 6.83 -2.57 -21.84
N LEU A 4 5.93 -1.65 -21.57
CA LEU A 4 4.64 -1.91 -20.93
C LEU A 4 3.46 -1.67 -21.88
N ALA A 5 3.63 -0.85 -22.92
CA ALA A 5 2.53 -0.41 -23.78
C ALA A 5 1.84 -1.54 -24.55
N ASP A 6 2.56 -2.65 -24.82
CA ASP A 6 1.99 -3.84 -25.48
C ASP A 6 1.07 -4.65 -24.55
N HIS A 7 1.10 -4.40 -23.23
CA HIS A 7 0.41 -5.19 -22.22
C HIS A 7 -0.50 -4.36 -21.32
N LEU A 8 -0.23 -3.07 -21.17
CA LEU A 8 -0.90 -2.17 -20.24
C LEU A 8 -1.24 -0.85 -20.94
N ASN A 9 -2.33 -0.23 -20.52
CA ASN A 9 -2.64 1.15 -20.89
C ASN A 9 -1.77 2.10 -20.07
N VAL A 10 -0.71 2.62 -20.67
CA VAL A 10 0.34 3.38 -19.98
C VAL A 10 0.15 4.87 -20.17
N THR A 11 0.23 5.62 -19.08
CA THR A 11 0.43 7.08 -19.10
C THR A 11 1.74 7.41 -18.38
N VAL A 12 2.63 8.13 -19.03
CA VAL A 12 3.91 8.56 -18.43
C VAL A 12 3.77 9.98 -17.91
N LEU A 13 3.96 10.13 -16.59
CA LEU A 13 4.00 11.42 -15.92
C LEU A 13 5.45 11.87 -15.72
N VAL A 14 5.76 13.08 -16.15
CA VAL A 14 7.12 13.66 -16.07
C VAL A 14 7.08 14.92 -15.23
N ALA A 15 7.73 14.89 -14.06
CA ALA A 15 7.78 16.05 -13.18
C ALA A 15 8.70 17.16 -13.72
N ARG A 16 9.81 16.78 -14.35
CA ARG A 16 10.82 17.73 -14.87
C ARG A 16 11.15 17.38 -16.33
N PRO A 17 10.39 17.90 -17.30
CA PRO A 17 10.55 17.52 -18.71
C PRO A 17 11.80 18.14 -19.38
N ARG A 18 12.79 18.61 -18.63
CA ARG A 18 14.02 19.16 -19.18
C ARG A 18 14.81 18.05 -19.91
N ASN A 19 15.21 18.31 -21.15
CA ASN A 19 16.01 17.40 -21.98
C ASN A 19 15.32 16.09 -22.38
N ILE A 20 14.01 15.98 -22.27
CA ILE A 20 13.29 14.86 -22.84
C ILE A 20 13.00 15.19 -24.29
N THR A 21 13.67 14.47 -25.20
CA THR A 21 13.27 14.38 -26.60
C THR A 21 12.50 13.08 -26.75
N PRO A 22 11.17 13.06 -26.62
CA PRO A 22 10.43 11.85 -26.84
C PRO A 22 10.56 11.47 -28.32
N PRO A 23 10.48 10.20 -28.67
CA PRO A 23 10.28 9.80 -30.04
C PRO A 23 9.06 10.54 -30.58
N ARG A 24 9.09 10.92 -31.85
CA ARG A 24 8.01 11.71 -32.51
C ARG A 24 6.63 11.10 -32.35
N VAL A 25 6.55 9.81 -32.12
CA VAL A 25 5.34 9.05 -31.83
C VAL A 25 5.62 8.15 -30.65
N THR A 26 4.88 8.32 -29.55
CA THR A 26 4.80 7.37 -28.45
C THR A 26 3.46 6.67 -28.51
N ASP A 27 3.44 5.36 -28.32
CA ASP A 27 2.22 4.55 -28.28
C ASP A 27 1.44 4.77 -26.97
N PHE A 28 1.83 5.76 -26.18
CA PHE A 28 1.25 6.11 -24.89
C PHE A 28 1.35 7.61 -24.62
N PRO A 29 0.41 8.19 -23.87
CA PRO A 29 0.44 9.59 -23.47
C PRO A 29 1.64 9.92 -22.56
N VAL A 30 2.26 11.06 -22.82
CA VAL A 30 3.26 11.66 -21.92
C VAL A 30 2.72 13.01 -21.46
N VAL A 31 2.57 13.18 -20.15
CA VAL A 31 2.02 14.40 -19.53
C VAL A 31 3.04 14.98 -18.56
N LYS A 32 3.02 16.30 -18.36
CA LYS A 32 3.81 16.96 -17.32
C LYS A 32 3.03 16.98 -16.02
N GLY A 33 3.71 16.82 -14.90
CA GLY A 33 3.14 17.00 -13.57
C GLY A 33 3.92 16.27 -12.49
N LYS A 34 3.60 16.58 -11.24
CA LYS A 34 4.16 15.92 -10.06
C LYS A 34 3.01 15.35 -9.23
N VAL A 35 3.09 14.08 -8.89
CA VAL A 35 2.13 13.48 -7.96
C VAL A 35 2.35 14.10 -6.58
N ARG A 36 1.29 14.73 -6.05
CA ARG A 36 1.26 15.30 -4.71
C ARG A 36 0.72 14.33 -3.67
N LEU A 37 -0.32 13.58 -4.05
CA LEU A 37 -1.02 12.65 -3.19
C LEU A 37 -1.45 11.44 -4.01
N ALA A 38 -1.33 10.27 -3.42
CA ALA A 38 -1.94 9.05 -3.95
C ALA A 38 -2.75 8.38 -2.84
N LYS A 39 -3.89 7.80 -3.19
CA LYS A 39 -4.74 7.00 -2.32
C LYS A 39 -5.28 5.80 -3.10
N GLY A 40 -5.85 4.83 -2.39
CA GLY A 40 -6.42 3.64 -3.02
C GLY A 40 -5.48 2.44 -2.96
N HIS A 41 -5.67 1.49 -3.85
CA HIS A 41 -5.01 0.18 -3.88
C HIS A 41 -4.90 -0.33 -5.32
N LEU A 42 -4.31 -1.51 -5.52
CA LEU A 42 -4.26 -2.20 -6.82
C LEU A 42 -5.66 -2.25 -7.46
N GLY A 43 -5.77 -1.78 -8.69
CA GLY A 43 -7.03 -1.68 -9.44
C GLY A 43 -7.87 -0.43 -9.12
N ALA A 44 -7.49 0.39 -8.13
CA ALA A 44 -8.27 1.55 -7.71
C ALA A 44 -7.43 2.69 -7.11
N PHE A 45 -6.25 2.95 -7.66
CA PHE A 45 -5.49 4.13 -7.26
C PHE A 45 -6.12 5.41 -7.80
N GLU A 46 -6.11 6.43 -6.95
CA GLU A 46 -6.41 7.80 -7.33
C GLU A 46 -5.20 8.67 -6.99
N VAL A 47 -4.65 9.34 -8.00
CA VAL A 47 -3.50 10.23 -7.85
C VAL A 47 -3.89 11.67 -8.09
N THR A 48 -3.47 12.55 -7.21
CA THR A 48 -3.61 14.00 -7.37
C THR A 48 -2.29 14.57 -7.88
N VAL A 49 -2.36 15.28 -8.98
CA VAL A 49 -1.19 15.79 -9.72
C VAL A 49 -1.23 17.31 -9.71
N ASP A 50 -0.15 17.93 -9.27
CA ASP A 50 0.09 19.36 -9.39
C ASP A 50 1.00 19.66 -10.58
N ASP A 51 0.98 20.88 -11.07
CA ASP A 51 1.68 21.31 -12.28
C ASP A 51 1.35 20.43 -13.52
N TYR A 52 0.11 19.91 -13.56
CA TYR A 52 -0.35 19.05 -14.64
C TYR A 52 -0.52 19.84 -15.93
N ALA A 53 0.13 19.36 -16.99
CA ALA A 53 -0.06 19.91 -18.33
C ALA A 53 -0.07 18.78 -19.38
N ALA A 54 -1.09 18.78 -20.21
CA ALA A 54 -1.15 17.87 -21.36
C ALA A 54 -0.18 18.31 -22.46
N PRO A 55 0.32 17.37 -23.29
CA PRO A 55 1.10 17.72 -24.46
C PRO A 55 0.26 18.49 -25.47
N VAL A 56 0.89 19.45 -26.13
CA VAL A 56 0.27 20.21 -27.23
C VAL A 56 1.01 19.94 -28.53
N PRO A 57 0.34 19.99 -29.68
CA PRO A 57 0.98 19.83 -30.98
C PRO A 57 2.16 20.80 -31.17
N SER A 58 3.28 20.28 -31.66
CA SER A 58 4.47 21.09 -31.92
C SER A 58 5.00 20.78 -33.32
N SER A 59 5.15 21.80 -34.14
CA SER A 59 5.71 21.70 -35.50
C SER A 59 7.20 21.30 -35.51
N ARG A 60 7.90 21.45 -34.39
CA ARG A 60 9.36 21.18 -34.29
C ARG A 60 9.66 19.77 -33.76
N GLY A 61 8.65 18.91 -33.54
CA GLY A 61 8.84 17.56 -33.00
C GLY A 61 9.30 17.50 -31.55
N ALA A 62 9.37 18.62 -30.86
CA ALA A 62 9.66 18.69 -29.42
C ALA A 62 8.38 18.42 -28.61
N LEU A 63 8.53 17.81 -27.42
CA LEU A 63 7.45 17.68 -26.47
C LEU A 63 7.18 19.06 -25.82
N VAL A 64 6.05 19.65 -26.16
CA VAL A 64 5.60 20.94 -25.62
C VAL A 64 4.32 20.70 -24.82
N PHE A 65 4.19 21.36 -23.68
CA PHE A 65 3.05 21.23 -22.79
C PHE A 65 2.22 22.51 -22.76
N GLY A 66 0.93 22.36 -22.58
CA GLY A 66 0.00 23.46 -22.38
C GLY A 66 0.16 24.15 -21.03
N PRO A 67 -0.75 25.05 -20.67
CA PRO A 67 -0.72 25.70 -19.37
C PRO A 67 -0.91 24.69 -18.24
N PRO A 68 -0.10 24.80 -17.16
CA PRO A 68 -0.20 23.88 -16.03
C PRO A 68 -1.41 24.18 -15.15
N ARG A 69 -1.88 23.18 -14.44
CA ARG A 69 -2.91 23.29 -13.39
C ARG A 69 -2.60 22.37 -12.22
N ASP A 70 -2.98 22.76 -11.02
CA ASP A 70 -2.85 21.97 -9.81
C ASP A 70 -4.12 21.18 -9.49
N GLY A 71 -3.97 20.12 -8.70
CA GLY A 71 -5.09 19.30 -8.22
C GLY A 71 -5.78 18.47 -9.30
N ALA A 72 -5.12 18.22 -10.44
CA ALA A 72 -5.65 17.29 -11.43
C ALA A 72 -5.73 15.88 -10.86
N VAL A 73 -6.89 15.22 -10.97
CA VAL A 73 -7.10 13.86 -10.46
C VAL A 73 -7.06 12.88 -11.61
N SER A 74 -6.34 11.79 -11.45
CA SER A 74 -6.30 10.65 -12.37
C SER A 74 -6.49 9.35 -11.61
N ARG A 75 -7.14 8.38 -12.25
CA ARG A 75 -7.31 7.02 -11.71
C ARG A 75 -6.47 6.04 -12.52
N CYS A 76 -5.90 5.07 -11.85
CA CYS A 76 -5.11 4.01 -12.48
C CYS A 76 -5.09 2.75 -11.60
N ASP A 77 -4.84 1.62 -12.22
CA ASP A 77 -4.79 0.33 -11.52
C ASP A 77 -3.44 0.10 -10.86
N ILE A 78 -2.36 0.59 -11.46
CA ILE A 78 -0.99 0.41 -11.02
C ILE A 78 -0.27 1.75 -11.05
N VAL A 79 0.55 2.00 -10.04
CA VAL A 79 1.48 3.15 -10.00
C VAL A 79 2.90 2.64 -10.03
N LEU A 80 3.66 2.98 -11.08
CA LEU A 80 5.10 2.71 -11.17
C LEU A 80 5.87 4.01 -10.90
N ASP A 81 6.41 4.14 -9.69
CA ASP A 81 7.16 5.31 -9.23
C ASP A 81 8.66 5.18 -9.56
N LEU A 82 9.12 6.02 -10.46
CA LEU A 82 10.51 6.15 -10.89
C LEU A 82 11.04 7.56 -10.61
N SER A 83 10.41 8.31 -9.71
CA SER A 83 10.75 9.72 -9.43
C SER A 83 12.11 9.88 -8.76
N GLY A 84 12.54 8.89 -7.97
CA GLY A 84 13.67 9.01 -7.04
C GLY A 84 13.36 9.86 -5.79
N ASP A 85 12.16 10.46 -5.70
CA ASP A 85 11.68 11.24 -4.55
C ASP A 85 11.28 10.29 -3.37
N ALA A 86 10.79 10.84 -2.26
CA ALA A 86 10.21 10.04 -1.17
C ALA A 86 9.01 9.21 -1.66
N PRO A 87 8.76 8.02 -1.08
CA PRO A 87 7.62 7.20 -1.49
C PRO A 87 6.29 7.91 -1.24
N LEU A 88 5.32 7.69 -2.12
CA LEU A 88 3.98 8.26 -2.02
C LEU A 88 3.19 7.74 -0.82
N PHE A 89 3.54 6.54 -0.35
CA PHE A 89 2.93 5.90 0.81
C PHE A 89 4.01 5.66 1.87
N PRO A 90 3.96 6.35 3.01
CA PRO A 90 4.91 6.18 4.12
C PRO A 90 4.55 4.90 4.90
N ALA A 91 4.89 3.74 4.37
CA ALA A 91 4.68 2.44 4.97
C ALA A 91 5.94 1.59 4.84
N HIS A 92 6.17 0.69 5.82
CA HIS A 92 7.29 -0.25 5.79
C HIS A 92 7.19 -1.18 4.57
N ASP A 93 6.00 -1.70 4.31
CA ASP A 93 5.71 -2.48 3.12
C ASP A 93 4.99 -1.63 2.08
N LEU A 94 5.44 -1.73 0.83
CA LEU A 94 4.80 -1.04 -0.26
C LEU A 94 3.40 -1.62 -0.51
N ARG A 95 2.46 -0.73 -0.75
CA ARG A 95 1.07 -1.09 -1.06
C ARG A 95 1.00 -1.88 -2.37
N ASP A 96 0.15 -2.91 -2.43
CA ASP A 96 -0.05 -3.69 -3.65
C ASP A 96 -0.40 -2.79 -4.84
N GLY A 97 0.25 -3.03 -5.97
CA GLY A 97 0.12 -2.20 -7.17
C GLY A 97 0.93 -0.90 -7.17
N TYR A 98 1.53 -0.49 -6.03
CA TYR A 98 2.51 0.58 -5.99
C TYR A 98 3.92 0.00 -6.10
N LEU A 99 4.49 0.12 -7.27
CA LEU A 99 5.83 -0.37 -7.60
C LEU A 99 6.81 0.79 -7.60
N ARG A 100 7.97 0.58 -7.02
CA ARG A 100 9.01 1.61 -6.97
C ARG A 100 10.36 1.05 -7.38
N ALA A 101 11.10 1.82 -8.17
CA ALA A 101 12.48 1.51 -8.49
C ALA A 101 13.31 2.79 -8.61
N ASP A 102 14.59 2.68 -8.26
CA ASP A 102 15.57 3.71 -8.55
C ASP A 102 15.79 3.76 -10.07
N PRO A 103 15.54 4.92 -10.72
CA PRO A 103 15.74 5.09 -12.15
C PRO A 103 17.22 4.94 -12.57
N GLY A 104 18.16 5.12 -11.65
CA GLY A 104 19.60 4.89 -11.85
C GLY A 104 20.02 3.41 -11.81
N ASN A 105 19.13 2.50 -11.40
CA ASN A 105 19.39 1.06 -11.33
C ASN A 105 18.61 0.27 -12.40
N PRO A 106 19.24 -0.10 -13.53
CA PRO A 106 18.55 -0.80 -14.61
C PRO A 106 17.95 -2.15 -14.21
N ALA A 107 18.59 -2.87 -13.29
CA ALA A 107 18.10 -4.17 -12.83
C ALA A 107 16.84 -4.01 -11.94
N ALA A 108 16.80 -3.00 -11.06
CA ALA A 108 15.62 -2.66 -10.26
C ALA A 108 14.47 -2.20 -11.16
N LEU A 109 14.77 -1.36 -12.14
CA LEU A 109 13.80 -0.90 -13.14
C LEU A 109 13.18 -2.07 -13.90
N LEU A 110 14.01 -2.98 -14.41
CA LEU A 110 13.52 -4.15 -15.15
C LEU A 110 12.64 -5.04 -14.28
N ARG A 111 13.05 -5.31 -13.05
CA ARG A 111 12.21 -6.08 -12.10
C ARG A 111 10.86 -5.41 -11.85
N ALA A 112 10.82 -4.09 -11.66
CA ALA A 112 9.59 -3.37 -11.46
C ALA A 112 8.66 -3.40 -12.69
N VAL A 113 9.24 -3.32 -13.89
CA VAL A 113 8.50 -3.45 -15.16
C VAL A 113 7.92 -4.85 -15.33
N LEU A 114 8.68 -5.89 -15.05
CA LEU A 114 8.19 -7.28 -15.10
C LEU A 114 7.07 -7.49 -14.08
N LYS A 115 7.27 -7.05 -12.84
CA LYS A 115 6.24 -7.11 -11.80
C LYS A 115 4.96 -6.36 -12.19
N ALA A 116 5.07 -5.21 -12.87
CA ALA A 116 3.89 -4.49 -13.37
C ALA A 116 3.11 -5.31 -14.41
N ARG A 117 3.78 -6.06 -15.27
CA ARG A 117 3.13 -6.95 -16.26
C ARG A 117 2.43 -8.13 -15.60
N ASP A 118 3.01 -8.66 -14.52
CA ASP A 118 2.43 -9.78 -13.77
C ASP A 118 1.17 -9.38 -12.98
N LEU A 119 0.91 -8.08 -12.81
CA LEU A 119 -0.28 -7.54 -12.15
C LEU A 119 -1.51 -7.42 -13.08
N VAL A 120 -1.52 -8.12 -14.21
CA VAL A 120 -2.69 -8.22 -15.09
C VAL A 120 -3.51 -9.44 -14.69
N GLY A 121 -4.75 -9.23 -14.22
CA GLY A 121 -5.62 -10.33 -13.81
C GLY A 121 -6.53 -9.97 -12.63
N THR A 122 -7.08 -10.98 -11.99
CA THR A 122 -7.88 -10.87 -10.77
C THR A 122 -7.05 -11.35 -9.60
N PHE A 123 -6.99 -10.57 -8.53
CA PHE A 123 -6.18 -10.88 -7.35
C PHE A 123 -7.06 -10.87 -6.10
N ASP A 124 -6.90 -11.92 -5.28
CA ASP A 124 -7.53 -12.00 -3.97
C ASP A 124 -6.61 -11.37 -2.92
N LYS A 125 -7.15 -10.46 -2.11
CA LYS A 125 -6.44 -9.88 -0.97
C LYS A 125 -6.98 -10.45 0.32
N PRO A 126 -6.11 -10.92 1.25
CA PRO A 126 -6.56 -11.42 2.54
C PRO A 126 -7.33 -10.37 3.34
N LEU A 127 -8.40 -10.78 4.00
CA LEU A 127 -9.08 -9.95 4.98
C LEU A 127 -8.32 -10.01 6.30
N TYR A 128 -7.58 -8.95 6.61
CA TYR A 128 -6.74 -8.88 7.80
C TYR A 128 -7.51 -8.52 9.08
N VAL A 129 -8.61 -7.78 8.96
CA VAL A 129 -9.36 -7.23 10.09
C VAL A 129 -10.82 -7.61 9.94
N SER A 130 -11.39 -8.20 10.99
CA SER A 130 -12.84 -8.36 11.16
C SER A 130 -13.38 -7.14 11.89
N PHE A 131 -14.57 -6.69 11.51
CA PHE A 131 -15.21 -5.54 12.12
C PHE A 131 -16.67 -5.87 12.48
N ASN A 132 -17.07 -5.49 13.69
CA ASN A 132 -18.45 -5.58 14.18
C ASN A 132 -18.93 -4.18 14.54
N ASP A 133 -19.81 -3.63 13.71
CA ASP A 133 -20.37 -2.28 13.83
C ASP A 133 -21.22 -2.12 15.11
N ASP A 134 -21.93 -3.16 15.56
CA ASP A 134 -22.72 -3.14 16.80
C ASP A 134 -21.88 -2.84 18.04
N LEU A 135 -20.59 -3.16 18.01
CA LEU A 135 -19.66 -2.90 19.10
C LEU A 135 -18.92 -1.56 18.96
N CYS A 136 -19.05 -0.89 17.82
CA CYS A 136 -18.28 0.32 17.54
C CYS A 136 -18.71 1.49 18.42
N ALA A 137 -17.74 2.09 19.13
CA ALA A 137 -17.97 3.25 20.01
C ALA A 137 -17.81 4.59 19.28
N HIS A 138 -17.72 4.60 17.94
CA HIS A 138 -17.50 5.84 17.17
C HIS A 138 -18.70 6.77 17.30
N SER A 139 -19.91 6.25 17.24
CA SER A 139 -21.09 7.09 17.19
C SER A 139 -22.34 6.54 17.91
N ARG A 140 -22.20 5.52 18.75
CA ARG A 140 -23.32 4.97 19.53
C ARG A 140 -24.16 6.01 20.28
N SER A 141 -23.60 7.19 20.53
CA SER A 141 -24.26 8.27 21.28
C SER A 141 -24.68 9.44 20.40
N LYS A 142 -24.67 9.30 19.07
CA LYS A 142 -24.90 10.41 18.11
C LYS A 142 -23.95 11.61 18.32
N ILE A 143 -22.84 11.39 18.98
CA ILE A 143 -21.75 12.35 19.21
C ILE A 143 -20.52 11.77 18.53
N VAL A 144 -19.64 12.62 18.00
CA VAL A 144 -18.34 12.18 17.51
C VAL A 144 -17.59 11.49 18.65
N GLY A 145 -17.61 10.16 18.64
CA GLY A 145 -17.09 9.33 19.72
C GLY A 145 -15.65 8.89 19.47
N CYS A 146 -15.39 7.59 19.66
CA CYS A 146 -14.05 7.01 19.54
C CYS A 146 -13.45 7.22 18.15
N ARG A 147 -12.21 7.73 18.06
CA ARG A 147 -11.46 7.96 16.82
C ARG A 147 -10.16 7.17 16.74
N ARG A 148 -9.86 6.32 17.72
CA ARG A 148 -8.55 5.67 17.85
C ARG A 148 -8.09 4.96 16.60
N CYS A 149 -8.94 4.15 15.98
CA CYS A 149 -8.59 3.44 14.75
C CYS A 149 -8.42 4.37 13.53
N LEU A 150 -9.20 5.44 13.45
CA LEU A 150 -9.08 6.47 12.40
C LEU A 150 -7.72 7.17 12.48
N ASP A 151 -7.32 7.58 13.68
CA ASP A 151 -6.11 8.37 13.90
C ASP A 151 -4.82 7.52 13.79
N LEU A 152 -4.92 6.20 14.01
CA LEU A 152 -3.79 5.28 13.98
C LEU A 152 -3.59 4.58 12.63
N CYS A 153 -4.56 4.62 11.70
CA CYS A 153 -4.45 3.89 10.45
C CYS A 153 -3.43 4.53 9.51
N PRO A 154 -2.26 3.90 9.28
CA PRO A 154 -1.18 4.51 8.48
C PRO A 154 -1.51 4.55 6.98
N THR A 155 -2.47 3.74 6.53
CA THR A 155 -2.86 3.65 5.12
C THR A 155 -4.12 4.45 4.80
N GLY A 156 -4.81 5.00 5.81
CA GLY A 156 -6.10 5.65 5.63
C GLY A 156 -7.21 4.70 5.18
N ALA A 157 -7.08 3.41 5.49
CA ALA A 157 -8.08 2.40 5.14
C ALA A 157 -9.37 2.51 5.96
N ILE A 158 -9.41 3.36 6.98
CA ILE A 158 -10.56 3.48 7.88
C ILE A 158 -11.18 4.87 7.71
N ALA A 159 -12.47 4.90 7.45
CA ALA A 159 -13.24 6.12 7.29
C ALA A 159 -14.51 6.11 8.16
N PRO A 160 -15.03 7.29 8.57
CA PRO A 160 -16.35 7.36 9.20
C PRO A 160 -17.45 6.94 8.21
N ALA A 161 -18.37 6.11 8.65
CA ALA A 161 -19.51 5.61 7.89
C ALA A 161 -20.81 5.74 8.72
N GLY A 162 -21.28 6.98 8.93
CA GLY A 162 -22.46 7.26 9.75
C GLY A 162 -22.17 7.08 11.23
N ASP A 163 -22.78 6.06 11.84
CA ASP A 163 -22.68 5.75 13.27
C ASP A 163 -21.60 4.71 13.62
N HIS A 164 -20.79 4.30 12.65
CA HIS A 164 -19.64 3.41 12.82
C HIS A 164 -18.48 3.85 11.94
N VAL A 165 -17.42 3.07 11.88
CA VAL A 165 -16.34 3.23 10.90
C VAL A 165 -16.42 2.11 9.89
N GLU A 166 -16.01 2.38 8.65
CA GLU A 166 -15.83 1.38 7.61
C GLU A 166 -14.35 1.12 7.39
N ILE A 167 -13.99 -0.12 7.12
CA ILE A 167 -12.62 -0.54 6.85
C ILE A 167 -12.52 -1.04 5.41
N ASP A 168 -11.84 -0.29 4.56
CA ASP A 168 -11.54 -0.72 3.19
C ASP A 168 -10.46 -1.81 3.20
N ALA A 169 -10.87 -3.05 2.94
CA ALA A 169 -9.98 -4.21 2.89
C ALA A 169 -8.92 -4.08 1.78
N GLY A 170 -9.25 -3.41 0.68
CA GLY A 170 -8.33 -3.17 -0.44
C GLY A 170 -7.17 -2.24 -0.05
N VAL A 171 -7.42 -1.24 0.79
CA VAL A 171 -6.41 -0.28 1.28
C VAL A 171 -5.70 -0.76 2.54
N CYS A 172 -6.31 -1.67 3.30
CA CYS A 172 -5.77 -2.20 4.56
C CYS A 172 -4.44 -2.90 4.35
N ALA A 173 -3.39 -2.49 5.07
CA ALA A 173 -2.06 -3.12 5.02
C ALA A 173 -1.87 -4.26 6.03
N GLY A 174 -2.90 -4.62 6.81
CA GLY A 174 -2.81 -5.73 7.76
C GLY A 174 -1.95 -5.46 9.01
N CYS A 175 -1.64 -4.21 9.33
CA CYS A 175 -0.75 -3.87 10.45
C CYS A 175 -1.33 -4.14 11.85
N GLY A 176 -2.64 -4.37 11.98
CA GLY A 176 -3.31 -4.72 13.24
C GLY A 176 -3.49 -3.59 14.26
N GLN A 177 -3.00 -2.38 14.01
CA GLN A 177 -3.06 -1.26 14.96
C GLN A 177 -4.50 -0.91 15.38
N CYS A 178 -5.45 -0.96 14.45
CA CYS A 178 -6.86 -0.72 14.73
C CYS A 178 -7.44 -1.77 15.70
N ALA A 179 -7.09 -3.03 15.52
CA ALA A 179 -7.53 -4.11 16.40
C ALA A 179 -6.91 -3.97 17.81
N ALA A 180 -5.62 -3.65 17.89
CA ALA A 180 -4.94 -3.44 19.17
C ALA A 180 -5.45 -2.22 19.94
N ALA A 181 -5.85 -1.16 19.25
CA ALA A 181 -6.31 0.08 19.85
C ALA A 181 -7.83 0.12 20.14
N CYS A 182 -8.61 -0.82 19.61
CA CYS A 182 -10.07 -0.81 19.74
C CYS A 182 -10.53 -1.12 21.17
N PRO A 183 -11.11 -0.16 21.93
CA PRO A 183 -11.48 -0.38 23.33
C PRO A 183 -12.73 -1.25 23.49
N SER A 184 -13.55 -1.36 22.46
CA SER A 184 -14.80 -2.12 22.45
C SER A 184 -14.67 -3.50 21.80
N GLY A 185 -13.52 -3.81 21.20
CA GLY A 185 -13.33 -5.04 20.43
C GLY A 185 -14.11 -5.09 19.10
N ALA A 186 -14.63 -3.96 18.63
CA ALA A 186 -15.30 -3.87 17.33
C ALA A 186 -14.38 -4.24 16.17
N ALA A 187 -13.13 -3.81 16.23
CA ALA A 187 -12.09 -4.24 15.27
C ALA A 187 -11.28 -5.38 15.89
N GLY A 188 -11.23 -6.52 15.20
CA GLY A 188 -10.44 -7.69 15.57
C GLY A 188 -9.47 -8.10 14.46
N TYR A 189 -8.31 -8.67 14.81
CA TYR A 189 -7.39 -9.20 13.81
C TYR A 189 -7.87 -10.56 13.32
N ALA A 190 -7.98 -10.75 12.01
CA ALA A 190 -8.61 -11.93 11.40
C ALA A 190 -7.61 -12.92 10.79
N LEU A 191 -6.34 -12.55 10.63
CA LEU A 191 -5.36 -13.41 9.92
C LEU A 191 -3.96 -13.43 10.60
N PRO A 192 -3.71 -14.39 11.50
CA PRO A 192 -4.65 -15.37 12.05
C PRO A 192 -5.59 -14.74 13.10
N PRO A 193 -6.79 -15.30 13.32
CA PRO A 193 -7.64 -14.89 14.42
C PRO A 193 -6.96 -15.11 15.77
N ALA A 194 -7.20 -14.22 16.73
CA ALA A 194 -6.55 -14.25 18.05
C ALA A 194 -6.74 -15.60 18.77
N ASP A 195 -7.92 -16.20 18.67
CA ASP A 195 -8.22 -17.50 19.28
C ASP A 195 -7.41 -18.65 18.64
N ALA A 196 -7.13 -18.59 17.34
CA ALA A 196 -6.27 -19.56 16.67
C ALA A 196 -4.81 -19.44 17.16
N LEU A 197 -4.32 -18.22 17.32
CA LEU A 197 -3.00 -17.94 17.88
C LEU A 197 -2.90 -18.46 19.33
N MET A 198 -3.90 -18.18 20.14
CA MET A 198 -3.95 -18.64 21.54
C MET A 198 -4.03 -20.17 21.65
N ARG A 199 -4.79 -20.83 20.78
CA ARG A 199 -4.80 -22.31 20.70
C ARG A 199 -3.43 -22.88 20.34
N ARG A 200 -2.73 -22.31 19.36
CA ARG A 200 -1.37 -22.73 18.99
C ARG A 200 -0.40 -22.58 20.14
N LEU A 201 -0.40 -21.42 20.79
CA LEU A 201 0.46 -21.13 21.94
C LEU A 201 0.17 -22.11 23.11
N ARG A 202 -1.10 -22.35 23.42
CA ARG A 202 -1.50 -23.31 24.47
C ARG A 202 -1.02 -24.72 24.17
N THR A 203 -1.17 -25.18 22.93
CA THR A 203 -0.71 -26.50 22.49
C THR A 203 0.80 -26.61 22.65
N LEU A 204 1.55 -25.63 22.20
CA LEU A 204 3.00 -25.58 22.26
C LEU A 204 3.50 -25.64 23.70
N LEU A 205 2.97 -24.80 24.58
CA LEU A 205 3.34 -24.79 26.01
C LEU A 205 2.94 -26.07 26.74
N THR A 206 1.78 -26.65 26.41
CA THR A 206 1.34 -27.91 27.00
C THR A 206 2.24 -29.06 26.58
N THR A 207 2.60 -29.13 25.30
CA THR A 207 3.50 -30.17 24.78
C THR A 207 4.89 -30.03 25.40
N TYR A 208 5.43 -28.81 25.48
CA TYR A 208 6.72 -28.54 26.13
C TYR A 208 6.74 -29.03 27.60
N ARG A 209 5.67 -28.73 28.37
CA ARG A 209 5.56 -29.21 29.76
C ARG A 209 5.45 -30.71 29.87
N LYS A 210 4.67 -31.35 28.98
CA LYS A 210 4.56 -32.82 28.94
C LYS A 210 5.88 -33.50 28.61
N ALA A 211 6.72 -32.86 27.82
CA ALA A 211 8.07 -33.29 27.51
C ALA A 211 9.11 -33.04 28.63
N GLY A 212 8.69 -32.57 29.82
CA GLY A 212 9.55 -32.31 30.96
C GLY A 212 10.10 -30.89 31.03
N GLY A 213 9.71 -29.98 30.16
CA GLY A 213 10.13 -28.58 30.18
C GLY A 213 9.59 -27.82 31.39
N LYS A 214 10.49 -27.12 32.13
CA LYS A 214 10.11 -26.46 33.40
C LYS A 214 9.86 -24.97 33.31
N ARG A 215 10.58 -24.26 32.44
CA ARG A 215 10.53 -22.78 32.31
C ARG A 215 10.48 -22.36 30.85
N PRO A 216 9.26 -22.35 30.24
CA PRO A 216 9.13 -21.90 28.86
C PRO A 216 9.39 -20.40 28.76
N VAL A 217 10.16 -19.99 27.78
CA VAL A 217 10.29 -18.61 27.35
C VAL A 217 9.60 -18.52 25.98
N VAL A 218 8.70 -17.57 25.83
CA VAL A 218 7.97 -17.33 24.58
C VAL A 218 8.55 -16.06 23.95
N LEU A 219 9.08 -16.20 22.75
CA LEU A 219 9.53 -15.09 21.92
C LEU A 219 8.53 -14.90 20.79
N LEU A 220 7.96 -13.70 20.70
CA LEU A 220 7.11 -13.29 19.59
C LEU A 220 8.00 -12.50 18.61
N HIS A 221 8.03 -12.95 17.38
CA HIS A 221 8.88 -12.34 16.34
C HIS A 221 8.19 -12.34 15.00
N ASP A 222 8.63 -11.48 14.08
CA ASP A 222 8.28 -11.50 12.67
C ASP A 222 9.16 -12.51 11.89
N GLU A 223 8.77 -12.83 10.67
CA GLU A 223 9.52 -13.74 9.79
C GLU A 223 10.73 -13.06 9.12
N GLY A 224 10.79 -11.75 9.12
CA GLY A 224 11.90 -10.99 8.58
C GLY A 224 13.06 -10.86 9.56
N HIS A 225 13.06 -9.81 10.34
CA HIS A 225 14.16 -9.46 11.24
C HIS A 225 14.25 -10.37 12.48
N GLY A 226 13.10 -10.78 13.00
CA GLY A 226 13.05 -11.58 14.24
C GLY A 226 13.59 -13.00 14.06
N ALA A 227 13.38 -13.64 12.91
CA ALA A 227 13.89 -14.97 12.64
C ALA A 227 15.42 -15.00 12.65
N GLU A 228 16.09 -14.06 11.98
CA GLU A 228 17.54 -13.95 11.96
C GLU A 228 18.14 -13.69 13.34
N LEU A 229 17.47 -12.86 14.16
CA LEU A 229 17.89 -12.58 15.53
C LEU A 229 17.82 -13.82 16.43
N ILE A 230 16.76 -14.63 16.30
CA ILE A 230 16.60 -15.87 17.06
C ILE A 230 17.66 -16.90 16.67
N ASP A 231 17.92 -17.04 15.36
CA ASP A 231 18.99 -17.92 14.88
C ASP A 231 20.37 -17.49 15.38
N ALA A 232 20.62 -16.20 15.51
CA ALA A 232 21.84 -15.67 16.10
C ALA A 232 21.95 -15.99 17.62
N LEU A 233 20.83 -15.80 18.35
CA LEU A 233 20.76 -16.10 19.79
C LEU A 233 20.89 -17.60 20.09
N ALA A 234 20.41 -18.48 19.22
CA ALA A 234 20.49 -19.93 19.38
C ALA A 234 21.92 -20.50 19.22
N ARG A 235 22.83 -19.71 18.67
CA ARG A 235 24.24 -20.10 18.45
C ARG A 235 25.16 -19.70 19.61
N HIS A 236 24.68 -18.96 20.58
CA HIS A 236 25.35 -18.52 21.79
C HIS A 236 24.75 -19.18 23.04
#